data_969abc84543b995a8a5f75d7f10bafe3
#
_entry.id   969abc84543b995a8a5f75d7f10bafe3
#
_cell.length_a   1.000
_cell.length_b   1.000
_cell.length_c   1.000
_cell.angle_alpha   90.00
_cell.angle_beta   90.00
_cell.angle_gamma   90.00
#
_symmetry.space_group_name_H-M   'P 1'
#
loop_
_entity.id
_entity.type
_entity.pdbx_description
1 polymer ?
#
loop_
_entity_poly.entity_id
_entity_poly.type
_entity_poly.pdbx_seq_one_letter_code
_entity_poly.pdbx_strand_id
1 'polypeptide(L)'
;MKKRVVKVDSVEDRSKYWEGADILVFNTYVWWMSGLRMKALWGSFGNGESGAEALDTPVAYRLGLKTWANWVDSTVDSNKTKVFFTTMSPTHTRSADWGKPNGTKCFNETEPVKDKRFWGTGSNKQMMKVVSSVVKHMATHVTVINITQLSEYRIDAHTSVYTETGGKMLTAEQRADPMRNADCIHWCLPGLPDTWNRILLAHL
;
A
#
# COMPACT_ATOMS: atom_id res chain seq x y z
N MET A 1 -9.00 -10.04 -15.98
CA MET A 1 -8.93 -9.68 -14.52
C MET A 1 -10.32 -9.43 -14.00
N LYS A 2 -10.73 -10.10 -12.91
CA LYS A 2 -11.99 -9.75 -12.23
C LYS A 2 -11.87 -8.31 -11.76
N LYS A 3 -12.83 -7.45 -12.14
CA LYS A 3 -12.86 -6.06 -11.67
C LYS A 3 -13.06 -6.06 -10.15
N ARG A 4 -12.19 -5.38 -9.43
CA ARG A 4 -12.31 -5.24 -7.97
C ARG A 4 -13.47 -4.31 -7.64
N VAL A 5 -14.27 -4.69 -6.66
CA VAL A 5 -15.35 -3.88 -6.11
C VAL A 5 -14.99 -3.56 -4.66
N VAL A 6 -15.06 -2.30 -4.30
CA VAL A 6 -14.78 -1.82 -2.94
C VAL A 6 -16.10 -1.40 -2.31
N LYS A 7 -16.41 -1.97 -1.15
CA LYS A 7 -17.49 -1.47 -0.29
C LYS A 7 -16.97 -0.21 0.42
N VAL A 8 -17.56 0.94 0.12
CA VAL A 8 -17.02 2.24 0.54
C VAL A 8 -17.75 2.86 1.74
N ASP A 9 -18.82 2.24 2.21
CA ASP A 9 -19.71 2.78 3.24
C ASP A 9 -19.60 2.06 4.60
N SER A 10 -18.85 0.97 4.70
CA SER A 10 -18.70 0.24 5.95
C SER A 10 -17.38 -0.53 6.04
N VAL A 11 -16.81 -0.56 7.23
CA VAL A 11 -15.70 -1.44 7.64
C VAL A 11 -16.14 -2.48 8.69
N GLU A 12 -17.42 -2.54 9.02
CA GLU A 12 -17.99 -3.33 10.13
C GLU A 12 -17.65 -4.82 10.08
N ASP A 13 -17.67 -5.42 8.89
CA ASP A 13 -17.34 -6.85 8.74
C ASP A 13 -15.93 -7.20 9.22
N ARG A 14 -15.03 -6.22 9.27
CA ARG A 14 -13.63 -6.38 9.66
C ARG A 14 -13.32 -5.75 11.01
N SER A 15 -13.97 -4.65 11.35
CA SER A 15 -13.67 -3.85 12.55
C SER A 15 -13.84 -4.63 13.84
N LYS A 16 -14.75 -5.59 13.89
CA LYS A 16 -14.93 -6.49 15.05
C LYS A 16 -13.66 -7.24 15.48
N TYR A 17 -12.70 -7.39 14.56
CA TYR A 17 -11.40 -8.02 14.86
C TYR A 17 -10.35 -7.00 15.35
N TRP A 18 -10.66 -5.71 15.31
CA TRP A 18 -9.75 -4.63 15.71
C TRP A 18 -10.11 -4.06 17.08
N GLU A 19 -11.34 -4.31 17.54
CA GLU A 19 -11.83 -3.84 18.83
C GLU A 19 -11.02 -4.43 19.98
N GLY A 20 -10.66 -3.58 20.96
CA GLY A 20 -9.90 -3.99 22.15
C GLY A 20 -8.41 -4.17 21.94
N ALA A 21 -7.87 -3.88 20.74
CA ALA A 21 -6.43 -3.89 20.50
C ALA A 21 -5.78 -2.64 21.13
N ASP A 22 -4.62 -2.80 21.78
CA ASP A 22 -3.85 -1.68 22.35
C ASP A 22 -3.18 -0.85 21.24
N ILE A 23 -2.85 -1.49 20.12
CA ILE A 23 -2.16 -0.88 18.98
C ILE A 23 -2.84 -1.31 17.68
N LEU A 24 -3.27 -0.34 16.88
CA LEU A 24 -3.81 -0.56 15.55
C LEU A 24 -2.88 0.06 14.51
N VAL A 25 -2.38 -0.75 13.59
CA VAL A 25 -1.52 -0.30 12.47
C VAL A 25 -2.23 -0.56 11.16
N PHE A 26 -2.64 0.50 10.50
CA PHE A 26 -3.32 0.43 9.21
C PHE A 26 -2.37 0.71 8.06
N ASN A 27 -2.54 -0.03 6.98
CA ASN A 27 -1.87 0.19 5.71
C ASN A 27 -2.81 -0.18 4.57
N THR A 28 -2.89 0.65 3.55
CA THR A 28 -3.64 0.33 2.36
C THR A 28 -3.16 1.17 1.17
N TYR A 29 -2.66 0.52 0.10
CA TYR A 29 -2.24 1.22 -1.11
C TYR A 29 -2.23 0.32 -2.35
N VAL A 30 -1.41 -0.72 -2.39
CA VAL A 30 -1.17 -1.56 -3.58
C VAL A 30 -2.47 -2.10 -4.16
N TRP A 31 -3.43 -2.43 -3.31
CA TRP A 31 -4.75 -2.92 -3.71
C TRP A 31 -5.54 -1.91 -4.55
N TRP A 32 -5.26 -0.61 -4.38
CA TRP A 32 -5.90 0.47 -5.12
C TRP A 32 -5.23 0.75 -6.47
N MET A 33 -4.05 0.19 -6.74
CA MET A 33 -3.30 0.40 -7.98
C MET A 33 -3.73 -0.51 -9.13
N SER A 34 -4.83 -1.24 -9.01
CA SER A 34 -5.29 -2.17 -10.05
C SER A 34 -5.90 -1.51 -11.29
N GLY A 35 -5.90 -0.18 -11.37
CA GLY A 35 -6.38 0.59 -12.52
C GLY A 35 -6.64 2.04 -12.19
N LEU A 36 -6.98 2.83 -13.21
CA LEU A 36 -7.35 4.24 -13.06
C LEU A 36 -8.73 4.42 -12.43
N ARG A 37 -9.59 3.41 -12.52
CA ARG A 37 -10.96 3.42 -12.00
C ARG A 37 -11.23 2.16 -11.19
N MET A 38 -12.00 2.32 -10.12
CA MET A 38 -12.49 1.23 -9.27
C MET A 38 -14.01 1.25 -9.20
N LYS A 39 -14.61 0.09 -9.04
CA LYS A 39 -16.03 -0.01 -8.72
C LYS A 39 -16.23 0.21 -7.22
N ALA A 40 -16.97 1.25 -6.86
CA ALA A 40 -17.41 1.53 -5.50
C ALA A 40 -18.84 1.04 -5.33
N LEU A 41 -19.10 0.32 -4.25
CA LEU A 41 -20.42 -0.19 -3.89
C LEU A 41 -20.83 0.38 -2.54
N TRP A 42 -22.08 0.81 -2.47
CA TRP A 42 -22.75 1.17 -1.22
C TRP A 42 -23.75 0.07 -0.84
N GLY A 43 -23.83 -0.26 0.45
CA GLY A 43 -24.74 -1.31 0.95
C GLY A 43 -24.16 -2.72 0.84
N SER A 44 -24.98 -3.68 0.41
CA SER A 44 -24.68 -5.11 0.46
C SER A 44 -24.18 -5.66 -0.89
N PHE A 45 -23.28 -6.64 -0.81
CA PHE A 45 -22.93 -7.49 -1.96
C PHE A 45 -24.02 -8.52 -2.32
N GLY A 46 -25.16 -8.57 -1.61
CA GLY A 46 -26.23 -9.54 -1.83
C GLY A 46 -26.77 -9.55 -3.27
N ASN A 47 -26.72 -8.41 -3.98
CA ASN A 47 -27.10 -8.29 -5.38
C ASN A 47 -25.87 -8.30 -6.33
N GLY A 48 -24.76 -8.86 -5.89
CA GLY A 48 -23.51 -8.87 -6.65
C GLY A 48 -22.96 -7.45 -6.88
N GLU A 49 -22.58 -7.16 -8.14
CA GLU A 49 -22.05 -5.84 -8.53
C GLU A 49 -23.16 -4.84 -8.92
N SER A 50 -24.43 -5.20 -8.80
CA SER A 50 -25.56 -4.33 -9.13
C SER A 50 -25.55 -3.12 -8.18
N GLY A 51 -25.58 -1.91 -8.75
CA GLY A 51 -25.46 -0.66 -7.98
C GLY A 51 -24.03 -0.19 -7.71
N ALA A 52 -23.00 -0.91 -8.17
CA ALA A 52 -21.63 -0.43 -8.08
C ALA A 52 -21.35 0.65 -9.13
N GLU A 53 -20.83 1.78 -8.68
CA GLU A 53 -20.42 2.90 -9.53
C GLU A 53 -18.92 2.84 -9.84
N ALA A 54 -18.53 3.12 -11.08
CA ALA A 54 -17.13 3.23 -11.45
C ALA A 54 -16.62 4.64 -11.15
N LEU A 55 -15.72 4.77 -10.18
CA LEU A 55 -15.09 6.01 -9.76
C LEU A 55 -13.60 6.04 -10.12
N ASP A 56 -13.04 7.22 -10.25
CA ASP A 56 -11.59 7.38 -10.31
C ASP A 56 -10.97 6.88 -9.01
N THR A 57 -9.86 6.17 -9.12
CA THR A 57 -9.23 5.49 -7.98
C THR A 57 -8.98 6.42 -6.77
N PRO A 58 -8.46 7.66 -6.91
CA PRO A 58 -8.30 8.54 -5.76
C PRO A 58 -9.62 8.96 -5.10
N VAL A 59 -10.72 9.02 -5.87
CA VAL A 59 -12.06 9.33 -5.34
C VAL A 59 -12.58 8.16 -4.51
N ALA A 60 -12.55 6.94 -5.07
CA ALA A 60 -12.93 5.73 -4.36
C ALA A 60 -12.08 5.51 -3.09
N TYR A 61 -10.77 5.77 -3.19
CA TYR A 61 -9.85 5.70 -2.05
C TYR A 61 -10.22 6.68 -0.93
N ARG A 62 -10.54 7.93 -1.30
CA ARG A 62 -10.99 8.95 -0.34
C ARG A 62 -12.26 8.52 0.39
N LEU A 63 -13.22 7.92 -0.32
CA LEU A 63 -14.46 7.41 0.28
C LEU A 63 -14.16 6.32 1.30
N GLY A 64 -13.39 5.30 0.91
CA GLY A 64 -13.01 4.22 1.81
C GLY A 64 -12.22 4.69 3.03
N LEU A 65 -11.29 5.67 2.85
CA LEU A 65 -10.55 6.24 3.97
C LEU A 65 -11.43 7.09 4.89
N LYS A 66 -12.42 7.81 4.37
CA LYS A 66 -13.38 8.54 5.22
C LYS A 66 -14.22 7.59 6.06
N THR A 67 -14.66 6.46 5.47
CA THR A 67 -15.40 5.43 6.20
C THR A 67 -14.55 4.83 7.33
N TRP A 68 -13.28 4.52 7.04
CA TRP A 68 -12.33 4.09 8.05
C TRP A 68 -12.12 5.16 9.14
N ALA A 69 -11.92 6.41 8.78
CA ALA A 69 -11.72 7.52 9.70
C ALA A 69 -12.93 7.72 10.62
N ASN A 70 -14.15 7.69 10.07
CA ASN A 70 -15.36 7.79 10.85
C ASN A 70 -15.50 6.63 11.86
N TRP A 71 -15.14 5.42 11.45
CA TRP A 71 -15.13 4.27 12.36
C TRP A 71 -14.11 4.47 13.48
N VAL A 72 -12.87 4.88 13.17
CA VAL A 72 -11.86 5.17 14.19
C VAL A 72 -12.37 6.23 15.18
N ASP A 73 -12.87 7.34 14.66
CA ASP A 73 -13.33 8.47 15.48
C ASP A 73 -14.54 8.12 16.36
N SER A 74 -15.38 7.18 15.93
CA SER A 74 -16.60 6.80 16.68
C SER A 74 -16.40 5.60 17.63
N THR A 75 -15.37 4.77 17.40
CA THR A 75 -15.27 3.47 18.09
C THR A 75 -14.00 3.34 18.93
N VAL A 76 -12.90 4.00 18.53
CA VAL A 76 -11.61 3.82 19.19
C VAL A 76 -11.47 4.75 20.39
N ASP A 77 -11.23 4.17 21.58
CA ASP A 77 -10.84 4.91 22.77
C ASP A 77 -9.35 5.29 22.70
N SER A 78 -9.05 6.53 22.38
CA SER A 78 -7.67 7.04 22.23
C SER A 78 -6.84 7.01 23.52
N ASN A 79 -7.47 6.80 24.69
CA ASN A 79 -6.76 6.63 25.95
C ASN A 79 -6.23 5.20 26.12
N LYS A 80 -6.76 4.23 25.35
CA LYS A 80 -6.39 2.81 25.43
C LYS A 80 -5.68 2.31 24.19
N THR A 81 -6.06 2.82 23.03
CA THR A 81 -5.58 2.31 21.74
C THR A 81 -4.78 3.37 20.99
N LYS A 82 -3.53 3.08 20.67
CA LYS A 82 -2.72 3.89 19.76
C LYS A 82 -3.03 3.52 18.29
N VAL A 83 -3.31 4.53 17.48
CA VAL A 83 -3.62 4.31 16.05
C VAL A 83 -2.50 4.83 15.16
N PHE A 84 -2.03 3.98 14.26
CA PHE A 84 -1.00 4.28 13.29
C PHE A 84 -1.52 4.08 11.86
N PHE A 85 -1.08 4.91 10.96
CA PHE A 85 -1.29 4.72 9.53
C PHE A 85 0.05 4.72 8.79
N THR A 86 0.43 3.58 8.24
CA THR A 86 1.65 3.44 7.44
C THR A 86 1.38 3.89 6.02
N THR A 87 2.20 4.82 5.50
CA THR A 87 2.07 5.29 4.13
C THR A 87 2.42 4.20 3.12
N MET A 88 2.24 4.51 1.84
CA MET A 88 2.44 3.52 0.77
C MET A 88 3.89 3.03 0.68
N SER A 89 4.02 1.74 0.43
CA SER A 89 5.25 1.10 -0.01
C SER A 89 5.34 1.23 -1.53
N PRO A 90 6.38 1.86 -2.10
CA PRO A 90 6.51 2.05 -3.54
C PRO A 90 6.72 0.75 -4.29
N THR A 91 6.43 0.77 -5.59
CA THR A 91 6.78 -0.30 -6.52
C THR A 91 7.87 0.18 -7.48
N HIS A 92 8.81 -0.69 -7.86
CA HIS A 92 9.91 -0.35 -8.75
C HIS A 92 9.87 -1.17 -10.05
N THR A 93 8.76 -1.04 -10.77
CA THR A 93 8.50 -1.82 -11.99
C THR A 93 9.00 -1.16 -13.27
N ARG A 94 9.50 0.08 -13.20
CA ARG A 94 9.92 0.87 -14.36
C ARG A 94 11.32 1.42 -14.17
N SER A 95 12.30 0.72 -14.70
CA SER A 95 13.72 1.07 -14.57
C SER A 95 14.10 2.42 -15.20
N ALA A 96 13.32 2.92 -16.16
CA ALA A 96 13.49 4.27 -16.70
C ALA A 96 13.37 5.38 -15.63
N ASP A 97 12.64 5.13 -14.53
CA ASP A 97 12.45 6.10 -13.45
C ASP A 97 13.79 6.47 -12.77
N TRP A 98 14.74 5.53 -12.72
CA TRP A 98 16.09 5.76 -12.16
C TRP A 98 17.19 5.75 -13.21
N GLY A 99 16.85 6.15 -14.45
CA GLY A 99 17.83 6.40 -15.51
C GLY A 99 18.30 5.17 -16.27
N LYS A 100 17.61 4.04 -16.15
CA LYS A 100 17.91 2.80 -16.90
C LYS A 100 16.78 2.42 -17.87
N PRO A 101 16.56 3.16 -18.97
CA PRO A 101 15.41 2.95 -19.85
C PRO A 101 15.39 1.55 -20.51
N ASN A 102 16.55 0.92 -20.67
CA ASN A 102 16.69 -0.43 -21.20
C ASN A 102 16.85 -1.50 -20.11
N GLY A 103 16.70 -1.13 -18.84
CA GLY A 103 16.75 -2.07 -17.73
C GLY A 103 15.47 -2.88 -17.59
N THR A 104 15.52 -3.92 -16.79
CA THR A 104 14.40 -4.84 -16.57
C THR A 104 13.86 -4.65 -15.16
N LYS A 105 12.87 -3.77 -14.97
CA LYS A 105 12.26 -3.51 -13.66
C LYS A 105 13.35 -3.24 -12.60
N CYS A 106 13.24 -3.82 -11.40
CA CYS A 106 14.26 -3.80 -10.33
C CYS A 106 15.28 -4.95 -10.42
N PHE A 107 15.29 -5.73 -11.50
CA PHE A 107 16.20 -6.85 -11.64
C PHE A 107 17.67 -6.38 -11.75
N ASN A 108 18.56 -7.05 -11.02
CA ASN A 108 19.98 -6.70 -10.90
C ASN A 108 20.27 -5.29 -10.35
N GLU A 109 19.31 -4.66 -9.68
CA GLU A 109 19.61 -3.48 -8.87
C GLU A 109 20.23 -3.95 -7.54
N THR A 110 21.43 -3.42 -7.24
CA THR A 110 22.24 -3.82 -6.07
C THR A 110 22.59 -2.65 -5.17
N GLU A 111 22.22 -1.43 -5.57
CA GLU A 111 22.45 -0.21 -4.80
C GLU A 111 21.19 0.66 -4.79
N PRO A 112 20.99 1.46 -3.74
CA PRO A 112 19.92 2.43 -3.69
C PRO A 112 20.13 3.57 -4.69
N VAL A 113 19.04 4.23 -5.06
CA VAL A 113 19.10 5.47 -5.83
C VAL A 113 19.76 6.57 -5.01
N LYS A 114 20.75 7.26 -5.58
CA LYS A 114 21.56 8.29 -4.90
C LYS A 114 20.98 9.71 -5.02
N ASP A 115 20.07 9.96 -5.96
CA ASP A 115 19.43 11.28 -6.09
C ASP A 115 18.41 11.47 -4.94
N LYS A 116 18.74 12.39 -4.04
CA LYS A 116 17.88 12.72 -2.88
C LYS A 116 16.51 13.27 -3.24
N ARG A 117 16.30 13.67 -4.49
CA ARG A 117 15.01 14.18 -5.01
C ARG A 117 14.22 13.12 -5.76
N PHE A 118 14.76 11.89 -5.83
CA PHE A 118 14.14 10.81 -6.55
C PHE A 118 12.72 10.54 -6.07
N TRP A 119 11.84 10.36 -7.03
CA TRP A 119 10.48 9.92 -6.83
C TRP A 119 10.03 9.15 -8.07
N GLY A 120 9.86 7.85 -7.94
CA GLY A 120 9.44 6.98 -9.02
C GLY A 120 7.93 7.05 -9.32
N THR A 121 7.54 6.44 -10.42
CA THR A 121 6.12 6.34 -10.82
C THR A 121 5.36 5.27 -10.03
N GLY A 122 6.04 4.46 -9.24
CA GLY A 122 5.46 3.42 -8.39
C GLY A 122 4.76 3.92 -7.13
N SER A 123 4.86 5.23 -6.82
CA SER A 123 4.14 5.90 -5.73
C SER A 123 3.26 7.02 -6.26
N ASN A 124 1.98 6.96 -5.93
CA ASN A 124 1.00 7.94 -6.39
C ASN A 124 0.86 9.10 -5.39
N LYS A 125 1.44 10.26 -5.73
CA LYS A 125 1.38 11.48 -4.89
C LYS A 125 -0.05 11.96 -4.61
N GLN A 126 -0.98 11.73 -5.54
CA GLN A 126 -2.38 12.12 -5.34
C GLN A 126 -3.03 11.26 -4.26
N MET A 127 -2.75 9.97 -4.24
CA MET A 127 -3.21 9.06 -3.18
C MET A 127 -2.61 9.45 -1.82
N MET A 128 -1.32 9.82 -1.77
CA MET A 128 -0.71 10.33 -0.52
C MET A 128 -1.41 11.59 0.00
N LYS A 129 -1.75 12.53 -0.91
CA LYS A 129 -2.52 13.73 -0.53
C LYS A 129 -3.90 13.38 0.03
N VAL A 130 -4.53 12.33 -0.49
CA VAL A 130 -5.80 11.82 0.05
C VAL A 130 -5.62 11.36 1.49
N VAL A 131 -4.61 10.55 1.79
CA VAL A 131 -4.31 10.10 3.18
C VAL A 131 -4.10 11.29 4.10
N SER A 132 -3.17 12.19 3.73
CA SER A 132 -2.87 13.38 4.55
C SER A 132 -4.11 14.25 4.80
N SER A 133 -4.96 14.40 3.76
CA SER A 133 -6.20 15.18 3.88
C SER A 133 -7.21 14.52 4.82
N VAL A 134 -7.37 13.20 4.78
CA VAL A 134 -8.32 12.50 5.65
C VAL A 134 -7.81 12.52 7.09
N VAL A 135 -6.57 12.08 7.33
CA VAL A 135 -5.99 12.00 8.69
C VAL A 135 -5.99 13.37 9.39
N LYS A 136 -5.72 14.45 8.66
CA LYS A 136 -5.73 15.81 9.23
C LYS A 136 -7.08 16.22 9.84
N HIS A 137 -8.18 15.64 9.38
CA HIS A 137 -9.54 16.01 9.81
C HIS A 137 -10.15 15.02 10.80
N MET A 138 -9.41 14.02 11.24
CA MET A 138 -9.85 13.07 12.26
C MET A 138 -9.83 13.70 13.64
N ALA A 139 -10.78 13.31 14.47
CA ALA A 139 -10.83 13.68 15.89
C ALA A 139 -9.82 12.85 16.71
N THR A 140 -9.70 11.57 16.38
CA THR A 140 -8.72 10.66 16.97
C THR A 140 -7.33 10.93 16.43
N HIS A 141 -6.34 11.06 17.32
CA HIS A 141 -4.95 11.19 16.88
C HIS A 141 -4.46 9.92 16.18
N VAL A 142 -4.02 10.07 14.94
CA VAL A 142 -3.41 9.02 14.13
C VAL A 142 -1.97 9.38 13.82
N THR A 143 -1.03 8.56 14.28
CA THR A 143 0.39 8.73 13.95
C THR A 143 0.67 8.18 12.55
N VAL A 144 1.15 9.05 11.65
CA VAL A 144 1.51 8.63 10.29
C VAL A 144 2.94 8.13 10.24
N ILE A 145 3.12 6.85 9.96
CA ILE A 145 4.44 6.24 9.71
C ILE A 145 4.80 6.43 8.24
N ASN A 146 5.62 7.44 7.97
CA ASN A 146 5.99 7.79 6.60
C ASN A 146 7.15 6.94 6.10
N ILE A 147 6.83 5.83 5.43
CA ILE A 147 7.81 4.91 4.85
C ILE A 147 8.08 5.15 3.37
N THR A 148 7.25 5.95 2.70
CA THR A 148 7.25 6.01 1.23
C THR A 148 8.57 6.53 0.68
N GLN A 149 8.99 7.74 1.06
CA GLN A 149 10.18 8.35 0.46
C GLN A 149 11.47 7.58 0.77
N LEU A 150 11.62 7.09 2.00
CA LEU A 150 12.80 6.28 2.35
C LEU A 150 12.85 4.96 1.56
N SER A 151 11.69 4.43 1.20
CA SER A 151 11.59 3.19 0.43
C SER A 151 11.75 3.44 -1.07
N GLU A 152 11.44 4.63 -1.58
CA GLU A 152 11.66 5.01 -2.99
C GLU A 152 13.13 4.83 -3.42
N TYR A 153 14.08 5.12 -2.54
CA TYR A 153 15.49 4.96 -2.86
C TYR A 153 15.93 3.49 -2.99
N ARG A 154 15.16 2.56 -2.43
CA ARG A 154 15.59 1.18 -2.22
C ARG A 154 15.10 0.25 -3.34
N ILE A 155 15.40 0.62 -4.58
CA ILE A 155 15.16 -0.20 -5.79
C ILE A 155 15.86 -1.57 -5.69
N ASP A 156 16.89 -1.67 -4.87
CA ASP A 156 17.74 -2.83 -4.61
C ASP A 156 17.15 -3.82 -3.60
N ALA A 157 16.08 -3.46 -2.89
CA ALA A 157 15.60 -4.23 -1.74
C ALA A 157 14.36 -5.10 -2.01
N HIS A 158 14.01 -5.26 -3.28
CA HIS A 158 12.92 -6.17 -3.70
C HIS A 158 13.37 -7.62 -3.83
N THR A 159 12.41 -8.54 -3.73
CA THR A 159 12.66 -9.98 -3.91
C THR A 159 13.10 -10.33 -5.32
N SER A 160 12.75 -9.51 -6.31
CA SER A 160 13.12 -9.68 -7.72
C SER A 160 12.78 -11.10 -8.21
N VAL A 161 13.76 -11.83 -8.75
CA VAL A 161 13.58 -13.22 -9.21
C VAL A 161 13.69 -14.28 -8.09
N TYR A 162 13.91 -13.84 -6.85
CA TYR A 162 13.94 -14.71 -5.66
C TYR A 162 12.60 -14.67 -4.91
N THR A 163 11.51 -14.55 -5.65
CA THR A 163 10.14 -14.53 -5.15
C THR A 163 9.49 -15.91 -5.29
N GLU A 164 8.33 -16.06 -4.66
CA GLU A 164 7.48 -17.24 -4.74
C GLU A 164 6.26 -17.00 -5.60
N THR A 165 5.81 -18.03 -6.30
CA THR A 165 4.52 -18.04 -7.00
C THR A 165 3.75 -19.29 -6.59
N GLY A 166 2.58 -19.09 -5.98
CA GLY A 166 1.77 -20.21 -5.48
C GLY A 166 2.46 -21.04 -4.40
N GLY A 167 3.26 -20.40 -3.53
CA GLY A 167 4.01 -21.05 -2.45
C GLY A 167 5.24 -21.83 -2.92
N LYS A 168 5.72 -21.59 -4.15
CA LYS A 168 6.91 -22.24 -4.70
C LYS A 168 7.88 -21.20 -5.26
N MET A 169 9.17 -21.38 -5.00
CA MET A 169 10.22 -20.57 -5.61
C MET A 169 10.21 -20.70 -7.13
N LEU A 170 10.58 -19.63 -7.83
CA LEU A 170 10.71 -19.65 -9.28
C LEU A 170 11.75 -20.70 -9.72
N THR A 171 11.45 -21.39 -10.85
CA THR A 171 12.41 -22.31 -11.48
C THR A 171 13.57 -21.54 -12.10
N ALA A 172 14.62 -22.24 -12.53
CA ALA A 172 15.75 -21.62 -13.23
C ALA A 172 15.31 -20.90 -14.51
N GLU A 173 14.41 -21.51 -15.29
CA GLU A 173 13.86 -20.95 -16.52
C GLU A 173 13.03 -19.69 -16.23
N GLN A 174 12.22 -19.71 -15.16
CA GLN A 174 11.44 -18.53 -14.75
C GLN A 174 12.36 -17.39 -14.29
N ARG A 175 13.42 -17.69 -13.53
CA ARG A 175 14.41 -16.68 -13.11
C ARG A 175 15.20 -16.10 -14.30
N ALA A 176 15.37 -16.86 -15.37
CA ALA A 176 16.02 -16.38 -16.59
C ALA A 176 15.16 -15.37 -17.40
N ASP A 177 13.86 -15.24 -17.07
CA ASP A 177 12.97 -14.22 -17.66
C ASP A 177 12.49 -13.21 -16.59
N PRO A 178 13.36 -12.27 -16.15
CA PRO A 178 13.01 -11.28 -15.13
C PRO A 178 11.98 -10.26 -15.62
N MET A 179 11.86 -10.03 -16.93
CA MET A 179 10.84 -9.14 -17.47
C MET A 179 9.45 -9.63 -17.10
N ARG A 180 9.22 -10.92 -17.13
CA ARG A 180 7.94 -11.52 -16.75
C ARG A 180 7.83 -11.78 -15.25
N ASN A 181 8.89 -12.30 -14.63
CA ASN A 181 8.81 -12.95 -13.33
C ASN A 181 9.41 -12.14 -12.19
N ALA A 182 10.20 -11.06 -12.44
CA ALA A 182 10.73 -10.25 -11.34
C ALA A 182 9.62 -9.55 -10.57
N ASP A 183 9.60 -9.76 -9.26
CA ASP A 183 8.73 -9.11 -8.29
C ASP A 183 9.42 -7.85 -7.75
N CYS A 184 8.91 -6.70 -8.15
CA CYS A 184 9.37 -5.38 -7.72
C CYS A 184 8.27 -4.63 -6.95
N ILE A 185 7.39 -5.40 -6.30
CA ILE A 185 6.32 -4.93 -5.43
C ILE A 185 6.58 -5.34 -4.00
N HIS A 186 6.92 -6.62 -3.77
CA HIS A 186 7.22 -7.15 -2.44
C HIS A 186 8.69 -6.94 -2.08
N TRP A 187 8.99 -6.89 -0.78
CA TRP A 187 10.28 -6.57 -0.22
C TRP A 187 10.94 -7.79 0.41
N CYS A 188 12.26 -7.83 0.39
CA CYS A 188 13.02 -8.88 1.07
C CYS A 188 12.79 -8.84 2.59
N LEU A 189 12.70 -10.01 3.21
CA LEU A 189 12.68 -10.23 4.63
C LEU A 189 13.79 -11.25 5.01
N PRO A 190 14.72 -10.90 5.90
CA PRO A 190 14.93 -9.57 6.51
C PRO A 190 15.33 -8.50 5.48
N GLY A 191 15.08 -7.23 5.76
CA GLY A 191 15.41 -6.15 4.84
C GLY A 191 14.77 -4.80 5.17
N LEU A 192 14.30 -4.09 4.15
CA LEU A 192 13.70 -2.77 4.33
C LEU A 192 12.50 -2.74 5.30
N PRO A 193 11.61 -3.74 5.34
CA PRO A 193 10.53 -3.78 6.32
C PRO A 193 10.99 -3.74 7.78
N ASP A 194 12.20 -4.22 8.09
CA ASP A 194 12.76 -4.11 9.45
C ASP A 194 13.03 -2.64 9.83
N THR A 195 13.37 -1.80 8.84
CA THR A 195 13.48 -0.35 9.06
C THR A 195 12.12 0.27 9.36
N TRP A 196 11.06 -0.15 8.65
CA TRP A 196 9.69 0.31 8.94
C TRP A 196 9.26 -0.07 10.35
N ASN A 197 9.56 -1.31 10.77
CA ASN A 197 9.28 -1.79 12.11
C ASN A 197 10.03 -1.00 13.18
N ARG A 198 11.30 -0.61 12.93
CA ARG A 198 12.06 0.25 13.85
C ARG A 198 11.46 1.66 13.96
N ILE A 199 10.95 2.21 12.86
CA ILE A 199 10.25 3.51 12.89
C ILE A 199 8.98 3.37 13.72
N LEU A 200 8.16 2.34 13.51
CA LEU A 200 6.97 2.09 14.33
C LEU A 200 7.35 1.95 15.81
N LEU A 201 8.36 1.15 16.13
CA LEU A 201 8.81 0.93 17.51
C LEU A 201 9.24 2.24 18.19
N ALA A 202 9.84 3.18 17.46
CA ALA A 202 10.25 4.48 17.99
C ALA A 202 9.06 5.39 18.37
N HIS A 203 7.85 5.04 17.97
CA HIS A 203 6.61 5.76 18.30
C HIS A 203 5.78 5.06 19.41
N LEU A 204 6.15 3.86 19.81
CA LEU A 204 5.49 3.11 20.89
C LEU A 204 5.99 3.50 22.27
#